data_274c6217d6185a43df5d4dcae9b53ac6
#
_entry.id   274c6217d6185a43df5d4dcae9b53ac6
#
_cell.length_a   1.000
_cell.length_b   1.000
_cell.length_c   1.000
_cell.angle_alpha   90.00
_cell.angle_beta   90.00
_cell.angle_gamma   90.00
#
_symmetry.space_group_name_H-M   'P 1'
#
loop_
_entity.id
_entity.type
_entity.pdbx_description
1 polymer ?
#
loop_
_entity_poly.entity_id
_entity_poly.type
_entity_poly.pdbx_seq_one_letter_code
_entity_poly.pdbx_strand_id
1 'polypeptide(L)'
;MELKTYWKQSLPLLCVHIVCMAALAVFLLLSGNSADSVAFILSIWAVILTAYLCKAYYSRKIYLEKLLELTRQLEERYLISEIMEKPDRIDDQIYYQILKMAGKSMLEQIASVKCERIEYKEYIEQWIHEIKTPITAMKLICENHRPEMPKTLTKELLLELERTNRFTEQALYYARSEHTEKDYSVREIRLFDVVHQAIAENKHLLLNYNVRIDVQETEATVYSDEKWLCFILNQMIVNAVKYRSEEPQLRFFAAQSGGNMILNIADNGIGIVESELPRIFEKGFTGKNGRNASQNATGIGLYLCRRLCDKLGIGITVTSSDHHTVFQLCFPIDDFIREVQG
;
A
#
# COMPACT_ATOMS: atom_id res chain seq x y z
N MET A 1 27.34 2.79 23.36
CA MET A 1 27.48 3.59 24.61
C MET A 1 28.87 4.16 24.69
N GLU A 2 29.04 5.49 24.75
CA GLU A 2 30.36 6.11 24.82
C GLU A 2 31.03 5.88 26.19
N LEU A 3 32.29 5.49 26.17
CA LEU A 3 33.07 5.22 27.37
C LEU A 3 33.14 6.45 28.30
N LYS A 4 33.24 7.65 27.73
CA LYS A 4 33.26 8.92 28.47
C LYS A 4 32.00 9.15 29.30
N THR A 5 30.83 8.82 28.78
CA THR A 5 29.55 9.00 29.46
C THR A 5 29.40 8.03 30.64
N TYR A 6 29.85 6.77 30.46
CA TYR A 6 29.84 5.79 31.54
C TYR A 6 30.74 6.19 32.71
N TRP A 7 31.96 6.65 32.39
CA TRP A 7 32.89 7.13 33.46
C TRP A 7 32.33 8.31 34.21
N LYS A 8 31.67 9.26 33.56
CA LYS A 8 30.99 10.37 34.24
C LYS A 8 29.89 9.90 35.24
N GLN A 9 29.13 8.90 34.86
CA GLN A 9 28.09 8.31 35.71
C GLN A 9 28.69 7.54 36.91
N SER A 10 29.87 6.92 36.72
CA SER A 10 30.56 6.17 37.76
C SER A 10 31.41 7.04 38.67
N LEU A 11 31.55 8.35 38.38
CA LEU A 11 32.37 9.29 39.13
C LEU A 11 32.02 9.35 40.64
N PRO A 12 30.73 9.44 41.04
CA PRO A 12 30.35 9.45 42.46
C PRO A 12 30.78 8.17 43.20
N LEU A 13 30.63 7.02 42.57
CA LEU A 13 31.04 5.73 43.11
C LEU A 13 32.57 5.69 43.30
N LEU A 14 33.33 6.12 42.29
CA LEU A 14 34.78 6.23 42.38
C LEU A 14 35.25 7.15 43.50
N CYS A 15 34.63 8.31 43.65
CA CYS A 15 34.94 9.23 44.76
C CYS A 15 34.73 8.56 46.13
N VAL A 16 33.63 7.83 46.33
CA VAL A 16 33.38 7.11 47.59
C VAL A 16 34.47 6.06 47.83
N HIS A 17 34.83 5.26 46.81
CA HIS A 17 35.91 4.28 46.97
C HIS A 17 37.26 4.89 47.26
N ILE A 18 37.61 6.03 46.65
CA ILE A 18 38.87 6.76 46.92
C ILE A 18 38.91 7.23 48.37
N VAL A 19 37.81 7.78 48.87
CA VAL A 19 37.72 8.22 50.29
C VAL A 19 37.83 7.02 51.22
N CYS A 20 37.13 5.91 50.94
CA CYS A 20 37.28 4.71 51.76
C CYS A 20 38.67 4.12 51.77
N MET A 21 39.33 4.10 50.59
CA MET A 21 40.73 3.64 50.48
C MET A 21 41.69 4.53 51.28
N ALA A 22 41.51 5.84 51.21
CA ALA A 22 42.32 6.78 52.00
C ALA A 22 42.10 6.60 53.53
N ALA A 23 40.87 6.47 53.96
CA ALA A 23 40.55 6.21 55.37
C ALA A 23 41.11 4.86 55.85
N LEU A 24 41.02 3.81 55.06
CA LEU A 24 41.61 2.50 55.36
C LEU A 24 43.15 2.55 55.43
N ALA A 25 43.77 3.28 54.51
CA ALA A 25 45.24 3.45 54.51
C ALA A 25 45.70 4.15 55.83
N VAL A 26 45.04 5.25 56.23
CA VAL A 26 45.36 5.95 57.46
C VAL A 26 45.20 5.03 58.67
N PHE A 27 44.05 4.30 58.73
CA PHE A 27 43.79 3.38 59.82
C PHE A 27 44.87 2.28 59.95
N LEU A 28 45.24 1.64 58.84
CA LEU A 28 46.22 0.55 58.82
C LEU A 28 47.62 1.06 59.22
N LEU A 29 48.05 2.25 58.76
CA LEU A 29 49.34 2.84 59.12
C LEU A 29 49.39 3.17 60.62
N LEU A 30 48.29 3.75 61.19
CA LEU A 30 48.22 4.04 62.62
C LEU A 30 48.19 2.77 63.49
N SER A 31 47.74 1.62 62.91
CA SER A 31 47.73 0.32 63.59
C SER A 31 49.09 -0.40 63.50
N GLY A 32 50.15 0.25 62.99
CA GLY A 32 51.52 -0.25 63.01
C GLY A 32 51.87 -1.19 61.86
N ASN A 33 51.03 -1.27 60.77
CA ASN A 33 51.33 -2.06 59.59
C ASN A 33 52.40 -1.37 58.73
N SER A 34 53.22 -2.18 58.04
CA SER A 34 54.22 -1.65 57.11
C SER A 34 53.56 -1.02 55.87
N ALA A 35 54.19 0.04 55.35
CA ALA A 35 53.71 0.74 54.15
C ALA A 35 53.53 -0.19 52.94
N ASP A 36 54.39 -1.21 52.77
CA ASP A 36 54.31 -2.20 51.71
C ASP A 36 53.05 -3.08 51.81
N SER A 37 52.70 -3.51 53.04
CA SER A 37 51.46 -4.28 53.30
C SER A 37 50.21 -3.48 52.99
N VAL A 38 50.19 -2.19 53.34
CA VAL A 38 49.05 -1.28 53.04
C VAL A 38 48.94 -1.06 51.53
N ALA A 39 50.07 -0.79 50.86
CA ALA A 39 50.07 -0.64 49.40
C ALA A 39 49.60 -1.90 48.68
N PHE A 40 49.97 -3.08 49.15
CA PHE A 40 49.47 -4.35 48.61
C PHE A 40 47.95 -4.52 48.73
N ILE A 41 47.39 -4.26 49.90
CA ILE A 41 45.93 -4.32 50.14
C ILE A 41 45.18 -3.35 49.23
N LEU A 42 45.65 -2.09 49.14
CA LEU A 42 45.03 -1.08 48.29
C LEU A 42 45.10 -1.42 46.80
N SER A 43 46.22 -2.03 46.34
CA SER A 43 46.38 -2.49 44.96
C SER A 43 45.40 -3.58 44.62
N ILE A 44 45.19 -4.56 45.50
CA ILE A 44 44.19 -5.62 45.33
C ILE A 44 42.80 -5.00 45.23
N TRP A 45 42.43 -4.08 46.12
CA TRP A 45 41.15 -3.36 46.09
C TRP A 45 40.95 -2.66 44.74
N ALA A 46 41.97 -1.89 44.30
CA ALA A 46 41.90 -1.18 43.00
C ALA A 46 41.69 -2.13 41.80
N VAL A 47 42.34 -3.29 41.79
CA VAL A 47 42.17 -4.32 40.76
C VAL A 47 40.77 -4.88 40.76
N ILE A 48 40.22 -5.22 41.97
CA ILE A 48 38.86 -5.77 42.09
C ILE A 48 37.84 -4.73 41.65
N LEU A 49 37.97 -3.46 42.06
CA LEU A 49 37.08 -2.36 41.65
C LEU A 49 37.13 -2.14 40.14
N THR A 50 38.29 -2.11 39.56
CA THR A 50 38.45 -1.96 38.11
C THR A 50 37.83 -3.11 37.33
N ALA A 51 38.06 -4.38 37.79
CA ALA A 51 37.44 -5.57 37.18
C ALA A 51 35.90 -5.51 37.25
N TYR A 52 35.33 -5.09 38.40
CA TYR A 52 33.89 -4.88 38.60
C TYR A 52 33.33 -3.87 37.61
N LEU A 53 33.94 -2.68 37.54
CA LEU A 53 33.49 -1.62 36.61
C LEU A 53 33.58 -2.00 35.16
N CYS A 54 34.67 -2.69 34.76
CA CYS A 54 34.82 -3.21 33.42
C CYS A 54 33.71 -4.23 33.10
N LYS A 55 33.49 -5.22 33.97
CA LYS A 55 32.40 -6.19 33.80
C LYS A 55 31.03 -5.51 33.65
N ALA A 56 30.72 -4.55 34.50
CA ALA A 56 29.44 -3.82 34.48
C ALA A 56 29.29 -3.00 33.18
N TYR A 57 30.35 -2.38 32.69
CA TYR A 57 30.38 -1.65 31.42
C TYR A 57 30.13 -2.57 30.23
N TYR A 58 30.91 -3.67 30.11
CA TYR A 58 30.82 -4.57 28.96
C TYR A 58 29.47 -5.29 28.93
N SER A 59 28.95 -5.75 30.06
CA SER A 59 27.65 -6.40 30.13
C SER A 59 26.53 -5.47 29.63
N ARG A 60 26.53 -4.22 30.10
CA ARG A 60 25.52 -3.22 29.64
C ARG A 60 25.69 -2.83 28.19
N LYS A 61 26.92 -2.68 27.73
CA LYS A 61 27.22 -2.35 26.34
C LYS A 61 26.71 -3.44 25.39
N ILE A 62 27.02 -4.70 25.68
CA ILE A 62 26.59 -5.86 24.86
C ILE A 62 25.05 -5.94 24.80
N TYR A 63 24.37 -5.79 25.93
CA TYR A 63 22.91 -5.80 25.97
C TYR A 63 22.29 -4.70 25.11
N LEU A 64 22.76 -3.46 25.25
CA LEU A 64 22.21 -2.33 24.48
C LEU A 64 22.53 -2.41 22.98
N GLU A 65 23.72 -2.90 22.62
CA GLU A 65 24.11 -3.10 21.20
C GLU A 65 23.28 -4.22 20.58
N LYS A 66 23.05 -5.34 21.29
CA LYS A 66 22.15 -6.42 20.83
C LYS A 66 20.72 -5.89 20.61
N LEU A 67 20.20 -5.10 21.54
CA LEU A 67 18.86 -4.52 21.44
C LEU A 67 18.74 -3.56 20.24
N LEU A 68 19.75 -2.72 20.05
CA LEU A 68 19.79 -1.78 18.91
C LEU A 68 19.88 -2.50 17.56
N GLU A 69 20.68 -3.56 17.49
CA GLU A 69 20.83 -4.38 16.29
C GLU A 69 19.52 -5.09 15.95
N LEU A 70 18.88 -5.73 16.93
CA LEU A 70 17.55 -6.35 16.75
C LEU A 70 16.53 -5.33 16.24
N THR A 71 16.51 -4.12 16.81
CA THR A 71 15.58 -3.07 16.38
C THR A 71 15.83 -2.62 14.93
N ARG A 72 17.08 -2.64 14.46
CA ARG A 72 17.43 -2.27 13.07
C ARG A 72 17.05 -3.36 12.07
N GLN A 73 17.13 -4.62 12.46
CA GLN A 73 16.82 -5.76 11.60
C GLN A 73 15.32 -6.00 11.45
N LEU A 74 14.50 -5.49 12.39
CA LEU A 74 13.06 -5.60 12.31
C LEU A 74 12.48 -4.68 11.25
N GLU A 75 11.70 -5.23 10.34
CA GLU A 75 10.90 -4.50 9.37
C GLU A 75 9.88 -3.61 10.10
N GLU A 76 9.20 -4.18 11.12
CA GLU A 76 8.24 -3.50 11.99
C GLU A 76 8.85 -3.24 13.38
N ARG A 77 9.44 -2.07 13.57
CA ARG A 77 10.24 -1.73 14.76
C ARG A 77 9.49 -1.76 16.07
N TYR A 78 8.18 -1.61 16.08
CA TYR A 78 7.36 -1.69 17.30
C TYR A 78 7.30 -3.11 17.88
N LEU A 79 7.61 -4.14 17.10
CA LEU A 79 7.68 -5.53 17.57
C LEU A 79 8.87 -5.79 18.50
N ILE A 80 9.79 -4.84 18.66
CA ILE A 80 10.91 -4.97 19.58
C ILE A 80 10.43 -5.27 21.02
N SER A 81 9.28 -4.73 21.42
CA SER A 81 8.68 -4.97 22.73
C SER A 81 8.36 -6.45 22.99
N GLU A 82 8.13 -7.26 21.95
CA GLU A 82 7.82 -8.68 22.09
C GLU A 82 9.08 -9.55 22.06
N ILE A 83 10.13 -9.14 21.36
CA ILE A 83 11.34 -9.91 21.09
C ILE A 83 12.45 -9.64 22.11
N MET A 84 12.44 -8.43 22.73
CA MET A 84 13.49 -8.05 23.66
C MET A 84 13.51 -8.93 24.91
N GLU A 85 14.72 -9.37 25.31
CA GLU A 85 14.95 -10.15 26.54
C GLU A 85 14.88 -9.24 27.78
N LYS A 86 14.40 -9.83 28.90
CA LYS A 86 14.37 -9.11 30.18
C LYS A 86 15.79 -8.82 30.66
N PRO A 87 16.13 -7.56 31.01
CA PRO A 87 17.45 -7.19 31.51
C PRO A 87 17.67 -7.70 32.93
N ASP A 88 18.90 -8.06 33.29
CA ASP A 88 19.29 -8.51 34.63
C ASP A 88 19.32 -7.34 35.63
N ARG A 89 19.59 -6.11 35.18
CA ARG A 89 19.70 -4.94 36.06
C ARG A 89 18.34 -4.38 36.41
N ILE A 90 18.14 -4.11 37.70
CA ILE A 90 16.88 -3.56 38.24
C ILE A 90 16.51 -2.24 37.57
N ASP A 91 17.48 -1.33 37.37
CA ASP A 91 17.26 -0.03 36.75
C ASP A 91 16.74 -0.15 35.31
N ASP A 92 17.24 -1.12 34.56
CA ASP A 92 16.86 -1.35 33.17
C ASP A 92 15.51 -2.11 33.08
N GLN A 93 15.08 -2.82 34.13
CA GLN A 93 13.80 -3.53 34.18
C GLN A 93 12.59 -2.60 34.15
N ILE A 94 12.70 -1.39 34.72
CA ILE A 94 11.62 -0.38 34.68
C ILE A 94 11.42 0.08 33.24
N TYR A 95 12.50 0.40 32.53
CA TYR A 95 12.43 0.76 31.10
C TYR A 95 11.89 -0.37 30.24
N TYR A 96 12.29 -1.60 30.52
CA TYR A 96 11.76 -2.79 29.88
C TYR A 96 10.24 -2.90 30.04
N GLN A 97 9.72 -2.71 31.26
CA GLN A 97 8.28 -2.73 31.53
C GLN A 97 7.54 -1.61 30.81
N ILE A 98 8.08 -0.39 30.82
CA ILE A 98 7.48 0.75 30.10
C ILE A 98 7.41 0.46 28.60
N LEU A 99 8.49 -0.04 28.01
CA LEU A 99 8.52 -0.38 26.58
C LEU A 99 7.55 -1.53 26.25
N LYS A 100 7.44 -2.55 27.10
CA LYS A 100 6.46 -3.64 26.94
C LYS A 100 5.02 -3.12 27.01
N MET A 101 4.70 -2.26 27.95
CA MET A 101 3.37 -1.69 28.07
C MET A 101 3.03 -0.79 26.87
N ALA A 102 3.97 0.06 26.46
CA ALA A 102 3.78 0.93 25.30
C ALA A 102 3.64 0.13 24.00
N GLY A 103 4.50 -0.90 23.81
CA GLY A 103 4.43 -1.80 22.65
C GLY A 103 3.12 -2.57 22.60
N LYS A 104 2.66 -3.13 23.72
CA LYS A 104 1.37 -3.82 23.82
C LYS A 104 0.21 -2.90 23.44
N SER A 105 0.17 -1.68 24.00
CA SER A 105 -0.86 -0.69 23.66
C SER A 105 -0.85 -0.34 22.17
N MET A 106 0.34 -0.20 21.57
CA MET A 106 0.48 0.08 20.15
C MET A 106 -0.03 -1.09 19.29
N LEU A 107 0.30 -2.35 19.66
CA LEU A 107 -0.20 -3.53 18.98
C LEU A 107 -1.72 -3.66 19.06
N GLU A 108 -2.31 -3.38 20.22
CA GLU A 108 -3.76 -3.37 20.40
C GLU A 108 -4.44 -2.30 19.54
N GLN A 109 -3.86 -1.10 19.44
CA GLN A 109 -4.38 -0.04 18.55
C GLN A 109 -4.26 -0.42 17.07
N ILE A 110 -3.13 -0.98 16.65
CA ILE A 110 -2.95 -1.45 15.27
C ILE A 110 -3.97 -2.54 14.93
N ALA A 111 -4.17 -3.50 15.85
CA ALA A 111 -5.16 -4.57 15.68
C ALA A 111 -6.59 -4.01 15.58
N SER A 112 -6.96 -3.06 16.44
CA SER A 112 -8.26 -2.39 16.40
C SER A 112 -8.49 -1.68 15.07
N VAL A 113 -7.53 -0.89 14.59
CA VAL A 113 -7.63 -0.18 13.31
C VAL A 113 -7.73 -1.18 12.13
N LYS A 114 -7.00 -2.31 12.20
CA LYS A 114 -7.12 -3.35 11.17
C LYS A 114 -8.51 -4.00 11.19
N CYS A 115 -9.06 -4.32 12.36
CA CYS A 115 -10.42 -4.86 12.47
C CYS A 115 -11.48 -3.88 11.93
N GLU A 116 -11.45 -2.62 12.36
CA GLU A 116 -12.38 -1.59 11.86
C GLU A 116 -12.33 -1.45 10.33
N ARG A 117 -11.13 -1.55 9.75
CA ARG A 117 -10.97 -1.53 8.29
C ARG A 117 -11.62 -2.73 7.61
N ILE A 118 -11.45 -3.92 8.16
CA ILE A 118 -12.06 -5.15 7.62
C ILE A 118 -13.59 -5.06 7.71
N GLU A 119 -14.12 -4.70 8.87
CA GLU A 119 -15.56 -4.52 9.08
C GLU A 119 -16.15 -3.48 8.12
N TYR A 120 -15.46 -2.35 7.92
CA TYR A 120 -15.88 -1.32 6.96
C TYR A 120 -15.92 -1.84 5.52
N LYS A 121 -14.92 -2.66 5.12
CA LYS A 121 -14.90 -3.29 3.80
C LYS A 121 -16.10 -4.21 3.61
N GLU A 122 -16.31 -5.14 4.55
CA GLU A 122 -17.42 -6.10 4.50
C GLU A 122 -18.78 -5.38 4.44
N TYR A 123 -18.95 -4.33 5.24
CA TYR A 123 -20.13 -3.49 5.20
C TYR A 123 -20.35 -2.84 3.82
N ILE A 124 -19.31 -2.26 3.22
CA ILE A 124 -19.42 -1.64 1.88
C ILE A 124 -19.72 -2.68 0.82
N GLU A 125 -19.09 -3.87 0.86
CA GLU A 125 -19.36 -4.95 -0.09
C GLU A 125 -20.80 -5.43 0.00
N GLN A 126 -21.31 -5.67 1.22
CA GLN A 126 -22.71 -6.04 1.45
C GLN A 126 -23.67 -4.96 0.94
N TRP A 127 -23.41 -3.70 1.30
CA TRP A 127 -24.24 -2.58 0.87
C TRP A 127 -24.31 -2.44 -0.65
N ILE A 128 -23.19 -2.64 -1.35
CA ILE A 128 -23.16 -2.62 -2.81
C ILE A 128 -23.97 -3.76 -3.40
N HIS A 129 -23.90 -4.96 -2.83
CA HIS A 129 -24.73 -6.09 -3.27
C HIS A 129 -26.22 -5.79 -3.10
N GLU A 130 -26.61 -5.18 -1.99
CA GLU A 130 -28.00 -4.79 -1.74
C GLU A 130 -28.50 -3.70 -2.71
N ILE A 131 -27.65 -2.78 -3.15
CA ILE A 131 -27.99 -1.76 -4.16
C ILE A 131 -28.06 -2.35 -5.57
N LYS A 132 -27.21 -3.31 -5.93
CA LYS A 132 -27.25 -3.95 -7.26
C LYS A 132 -28.57 -4.67 -7.52
N THR A 133 -29.20 -5.24 -6.50
CA THR A 133 -30.47 -5.96 -6.62
C THR A 133 -31.60 -5.06 -7.14
N PRO A 134 -31.94 -3.91 -6.52
CA PRO A 134 -32.98 -3.02 -7.04
C PRO A 134 -32.61 -2.37 -8.38
N ILE A 135 -31.31 -2.11 -8.65
CA ILE A 135 -30.88 -1.62 -9.98
C ILE A 135 -31.23 -2.65 -11.06
N THR A 136 -30.91 -3.94 -10.81
CA THR A 136 -31.20 -5.04 -11.74
C THR A 136 -32.70 -5.20 -11.90
N ALA A 137 -33.50 -5.12 -10.83
CA ALA A 137 -34.94 -5.18 -10.89
C ALA A 137 -35.53 -4.03 -11.74
N MET A 138 -35.08 -2.80 -11.53
CA MET A 138 -35.49 -1.64 -12.33
C MET A 138 -35.14 -1.80 -13.81
N LYS A 139 -33.94 -2.35 -14.12
CA LYS A 139 -33.53 -2.63 -15.49
C LYS A 139 -34.47 -3.65 -16.16
N LEU A 140 -34.78 -4.75 -15.47
CA LEU A 140 -35.73 -5.75 -15.97
C LEU A 140 -37.13 -5.19 -16.17
N ILE A 141 -37.61 -4.34 -15.26
CA ILE A 141 -38.93 -3.66 -15.41
C ILE A 141 -38.92 -2.80 -16.68
N CYS A 142 -37.86 -2.00 -16.90
CA CYS A 142 -37.75 -1.18 -18.11
C CYS A 142 -37.69 -2.02 -19.39
N GLU A 143 -37.00 -3.15 -19.37
CA GLU A 143 -36.88 -4.06 -20.50
C GLU A 143 -38.20 -4.77 -20.81
N ASN A 144 -38.94 -5.26 -19.79
CA ASN A 144 -40.20 -5.95 -19.93
C ASN A 144 -41.35 -5.04 -20.41
N HIS A 145 -41.34 -3.76 -19.98
CA HIS A 145 -42.37 -2.77 -20.37
C HIS A 145 -41.93 -1.90 -21.56
N ARG A 146 -40.80 -2.25 -22.21
CA ARG A 146 -40.28 -1.50 -23.35
C ARG A 146 -41.28 -1.21 -24.49
N PRO A 147 -42.21 -2.14 -24.83
CA PRO A 147 -43.23 -1.88 -25.85
C PRO A 147 -44.29 -0.83 -25.41
N GLU A 148 -44.50 -0.66 -24.10
CA GLU A 148 -45.54 0.19 -23.52
C GLU A 148 -45.03 1.61 -23.20
N MET A 149 -43.69 1.78 -23.15
CA MET A 149 -43.05 3.06 -22.78
C MET A 149 -42.56 3.82 -24.03
N PRO A 150 -42.61 5.17 -23.98
CA PRO A 150 -41.94 5.97 -25.02
C PRO A 150 -40.46 5.61 -25.15
N LYS A 151 -40.00 5.41 -26.39
CA LYS A 151 -38.60 4.99 -26.69
C LYS A 151 -37.56 5.92 -26.07
N THR A 152 -37.83 7.22 -26.01
CA THR A 152 -36.96 8.22 -25.40
C THR A 152 -36.83 8.02 -23.89
N LEU A 153 -37.96 7.83 -23.20
CA LEU A 153 -37.98 7.59 -21.75
C LEU A 153 -37.28 6.30 -21.35
N THR A 154 -37.54 5.21 -22.08
CA THR A 154 -36.86 3.92 -21.84
C THR A 154 -35.35 4.06 -21.99
N LYS A 155 -34.91 4.79 -23.03
CA LYS A 155 -33.48 5.01 -23.29
C LYS A 155 -32.84 5.83 -22.17
N GLU A 156 -33.46 6.89 -21.72
CA GLU A 156 -32.96 7.74 -20.61
C GLU A 156 -32.89 6.96 -19.30
N LEU A 157 -33.90 6.18 -18.95
CA LEU A 157 -33.91 5.35 -17.75
C LEU A 157 -32.81 4.29 -17.76
N LEU A 158 -32.63 3.59 -18.88
CA LEU A 158 -31.56 2.59 -19.00
C LEU A 158 -30.18 3.21 -18.88
N LEU A 159 -29.95 4.40 -19.45
CA LEU A 159 -28.68 5.11 -19.32
C LEU A 159 -28.38 5.53 -17.86
N GLU A 160 -29.39 6.03 -17.13
CA GLU A 160 -29.19 6.39 -15.73
C GLU A 160 -29.02 5.16 -14.82
N LEU A 161 -29.67 4.03 -15.12
CA LEU A 161 -29.44 2.77 -14.43
C LEU A 161 -28.03 2.22 -14.68
N GLU A 162 -27.55 2.26 -15.91
CA GLU A 162 -26.16 1.87 -16.24
C GLU A 162 -25.16 2.79 -15.54
N ARG A 163 -25.44 4.10 -15.47
CA ARG A 163 -24.61 5.05 -14.75
C ARG A 163 -24.57 4.75 -13.25
N THR A 164 -25.70 4.46 -12.64
CA THR A 164 -25.81 4.11 -11.22
C THR A 164 -25.03 2.81 -10.94
N ASN A 165 -25.17 1.79 -11.80
CA ASN A 165 -24.41 0.54 -11.68
C ASN A 165 -22.89 0.79 -11.76
N ARG A 166 -22.44 1.64 -12.67
CA ARG A 166 -21.00 2.01 -12.75
C ARG A 166 -20.49 2.67 -11.47
N PHE A 167 -21.27 3.56 -10.84
CA PHE A 167 -20.86 4.16 -9.57
C PHE A 167 -20.78 3.13 -8.43
N THR A 168 -21.71 2.18 -8.36
CA THR A 168 -21.66 1.11 -7.37
C THR A 168 -20.44 0.19 -7.59
N GLU A 169 -20.10 -0.10 -8.83
CA GLU A 169 -18.88 -0.86 -9.16
C GLU A 169 -17.61 -0.10 -8.81
N GLN A 170 -17.53 1.19 -9.11
CA GLN A 170 -16.40 2.02 -8.69
C GLN A 170 -16.23 2.00 -7.16
N ALA A 171 -17.32 2.11 -6.39
CA ALA A 171 -17.28 2.05 -4.95
C ALA A 171 -16.79 0.69 -4.44
N LEU A 172 -17.22 -0.42 -5.05
CA LEU A 172 -16.78 -1.78 -4.73
C LEU A 172 -15.27 -1.94 -4.98
N TYR A 173 -14.80 -1.59 -6.18
CA TYR A 173 -13.38 -1.70 -6.51
C TYR A 173 -12.52 -0.75 -5.67
N TYR A 174 -13.05 0.42 -5.30
CA TYR A 174 -12.38 1.32 -4.38
C TYR A 174 -12.18 0.66 -3.01
N ALA A 175 -13.24 0.10 -2.41
CA ALA A 175 -13.18 -0.61 -1.14
C ALA A 175 -12.18 -1.78 -1.19
N ARG A 176 -12.22 -2.61 -2.24
CA ARG A 176 -11.30 -3.73 -2.46
C ARG A 176 -9.86 -3.28 -2.71
N SER A 177 -9.66 -2.14 -3.36
CA SER A 177 -8.31 -1.63 -3.67
C SER A 177 -7.56 -1.12 -2.44
N GLU A 178 -8.23 -0.78 -1.35
CA GLU A 178 -7.61 -0.26 -0.12
C GLU A 178 -6.97 -1.34 0.76
N HIS A 179 -7.30 -2.62 0.54
CA HIS A 179 -6.81 -3.73 1.36
C HIS A 179 -5.58 -4.42 0.78
N THR A 180 -4.70 -4.88 1.67
CA THR A 180 -3.46 -5.60 1.35
C THR A 180 -3.68 -7.07 1.01
N GLU A 181 -4.82 -7.64 1.39
CA GLU A 181 -5.15 -9.04 1.08
C GLU A 181 -5.48 -9.19 -0.41
N LYS A 182 -5.00 -10.29 -1.00
CA LYS A 182 -5.18 -10.60 -2.42
C LYS A 182 -6.64 -11.01 -2.68
N ASP A 183 -7.52 -10.04 -2.92
CA ASP A 183 -8.91 -10.26 -3.38
C ASP A 183 -8.99 -10.50 -4.89
N TYR A 184 -7.86 -10.84 -5.54
CA TYR A 184 -7.75 -11.07 -6.97
C TYR A 184 -7.05 -12.40 -7.25
N SER A 185 -7.44 -13.06 -8.34
CA SER A 185 -6.87 -14.32 -8.77
C SER A 185 -6.16 -14.13 -10.11
N VAL A 186 -4.83 -14.05 -10.07
CA VAL A 186 -4.01 -13.96 -11.30
C VAL A 186 -3.97 -15.33 -11.94
N ARG A 187 -4.42 -15.41 -13.21
CA ARG A 187 -4.38 -16.60 -14.05
C ARG A 187 -4.02 -16.24 -15.48
N GLU A 188 -3.64 -17.22 -16.27
CA GLU A 188 -3.47 -17.03 -17.70
C GLU A 188 -4.85 -16.79 -18.35
N ILE A 189 -4.98 -15.69 -19.08
CA ILE A 189 -6.20 -15.29 -19.77
C ILE A 189 -5.89 -14.86 -21.20
N ARG A 190 -6.81 -15.09 -22.12
CA ARG A 190 -6.74 -14.53 -23.46
C ARG A 190 -7.14 -13.06 -23.42
N LEU A 191 -6.21 -12.20 -23.81
CA LEU A 191 -6.34 -10.75 -23.65
C LEU A 191 -7.58 -10.19 -24.38
N PHE A 192 -7.82 -10.66 -25.61
CA PHE A 192 -8.92 -10.17 -26.43
C PHE A 192 -10.30 -10.69 -26.00
N ASP A 193 -10.38 -11.83 -25.29
CA ASP A 193 -11.65 -12.26 -24.67
C ASP A 193 -12.15 -11.21 -23.66
N VAL A 194 -11.23 -10.65 -22.85
CA VAL A 194 -11.58 -9.60 -21.89
C VAL A 194 -11.91 -8.28 -22.58
N VAL A 195 -11.21 -7.94 -23.68
CA VAL A 195 -11.56 -6.77 -24.50
C VAL A 195 -12.97 -6.89 -25.05
N HIS A 196 -13.34 -8.05 -25.61
CA HIS A 196 -14.68 -8.30 -26.12
C HIS A 196 -15.75 -8.26 -25.04
N GLN A 197 -15.44 -8.81 -23.85
CA GLN A 197 -16.34 -8.71 -22.70
C GLN A 197 -16.60 -7.25 -22.33
N ALA A 198 -15.54 -6.44 -22.20
CA ALA A 198 -15.68 -5.02 -21.88
C ALA A 198 -16.48 -4.23 -22.94
N ILE A 199 -16.27 -4.52 -24.21
CA ILE A 199 -17.05 -3.94 -25.31
C ILE A 199 -18.53 -4.35 -25.20
N ALA A 200 -18.82 -5.63 -24.93
CA ALA A 200 -20.18 -6.14 -24.77
C ALA A 200 -20.91 -5.51 -23.59
N GLU A 201 -20.24 -5.34 -22.46
CA GLU A 201 -20.78 -4.67 -21.27
C GLU A 201 -21.13 -3.20 -21.53
N ASN A 202 -20.40 -2.52 -22.41
CA ASN A 202 -20.64 -1.12 -22.79
C ASN A 202 -21.42 -0.96 -24.11
N LYS A 203 -22.03 -2.03 -24.65
CA LYS A 203 -22.71 -2.03 -25.96
C LYS A 203 -23.73 -0.89 -26.11
N HIS A 204 -24.60 -0.69 -25.13
CA HIS A 204 -25.61 0.35 -25.20
C HIS A 204 -25.01 1.76 -25.23
N LEU A 205 -23.97 1.98 -24.43
CA LEU A 205 -23.24 3.25 -24.40
C LEU A 205 -22.59 3.54 -25.77
N LEU A 206 -21.87 2.56 -26.31
CA LEU A 206 -21.15 2.67 -27.59
C LEU A 206 -22.10 2.90 -28.77
N LEU A 207 -23.23 2.17 -28.84
CA LEU A 207 -24.25 2.35 -29.86
C LEU A 207 -24.98 3.69 -29.74
N ASN A 208 -25.23 4.15 -28.50
CA ASN A 208 -25.91 5.42 -28.29
C ASN A 208 -25.13 6.63 -28.79
N TYR A 209 -23.80 6.55 -28.76
CA TYR A 209 -22.91 7.62 -29.22
C TYR A 209 -22.25 7.33 -30.56
N ASN A 210 -22.72 6.29 -31.28
CA ASN A 210 -22.22 5.88 -32.62
C ASN A 210 -20.70 5.70 -32.65
N VAL A 211 -20.11 5.11 -31.60
CA VAL A 211 -18.66 4.89 -31.53
C VAL A 211 -18.27 3.77 -32.49
N ARG A 212 -17.33 4.05 -33.40
CA ARG A 212 -16.73 3.04 -34.26
C ARG A 212 -15.68 2.26 -33.47
N ILE A 213 -15.84 0.93 -33.41
CA ILE A 213 -14.90 0.04 -32.73
C ILE A 213 -14.03 -0.66 -33.77
N ASP A 214 -12.72 -0.66 -33.56
CA ASP A 214 -11.73 -1.39 -34.36
C ASP A 214 -10.90 -2.27 -33.39
N VAL A 215 -10.97 -3.60 -33.52
CA VAL A 215 -10.23 -4.55 -32.70
C VAL A 215 -9.28 -5.33 -33.59
N GLN A 216 -7.98 -5.12 -33.39
CA GLN A 216 -6.94 -5.89 -34.08
C GLN A 216 -6.53 -7.08 -33.21
N GLU A 217 -7.24 -8.20 -33.40
CA GLU A 217 -7.08 -9.40 -32.58
C GLU A 217 -5.73 -10.07 -32.78
N THR A 218 -5.20 -10.62 -31.69
CA THR A 218 -4.04 -11.53 -31.69
C THR A 218 -4.28 -12.64 -30.66
N GLU A 219 -3.60 -13.78 -30.82
CA GLU A 219 -3.63 -14.88 -29.83
C GLU A 219 -2.86 -14.58 -28.54
N ALA A 220 -2.82 -13.31 -28.13
CA ALA A 220 -2.05 -12.88 -26.96
C ALA A 220 -2.69 -13.39 -25.67
N THR A 221 -1.90 -14.11 -24.87
CA THR A 221 -2.24 -14.47 -23.49
C THR A 221 -1.42 -13.64 -22.51
N VAL A 222 -2.01 -13.32 -21.37
CA VAL A 222 -1.37 -12.56 -20.28
C VAL A 222 -1.79 -13.13 -18.93
N TYR A 223 -0.98 -12.88 -17.90
CA TYR A 223 -1.33 -13.23 -16.52
C TYR A 223 -2.01 -12.05 -15.84
N SER A 224 -3.29 -12.22 -15.50
CA SER A 224 -4.08 -11.17 -14.84
C SER A 224 -5.34 -11.74 -14.17
N ASP A 225 -6.03 -10.88 -13.39
CA ASP A 225 -7.40 -11.12 -12.97
C ASP A 225 -8.38 -10.56 -14.02
N GLU A 226 -9.18 -11.45 -14.58
CA GLU A 226 -10.13 -11.14 -15.67
C GLU A 226 -11.13 -10.04 -15.26
N LYS A 227 -11.66 -10.09 -14.02
CA LYS A 227 -12.66 -9.14 -13.54
C LYS A 227 -12.05 -7.74 -13.32
N TRP A 228 -10.86 -7.70 -12.76
CA TRP A 228 -10.16 -6.45 -12.55
C TRP A 228 -9.71 -5.81 -13.86
N LEU A 229 -9.20 -6.63 -14.79
CA LEU A 229 -8.85 -6.13 -16.12
C LEU A 229 -10.08 -5.64 -16.89
N CYS A 230 -11.19 -6.37 -16.84
CA CYS A 230 -12.45 -5.93 -17.45
C CYS A 230 -12.91 -4.59 -16.88
N PHE A 231 -12.84 -4.39 -15.55
CA PHE A 231 -13.13 -3.09 -14.92
C PHE A 231 -12.23 -1.97 -15.45
N ILE A 232 -10.91 -2.20 -15.56
CA ILE A 232 -9.96 -1.22 -16.10
C ILE A 232 -10.36 -0.83 -17.53
N LEU A 233 -10.65 -1.81 -18.40
CA LEU A 233 -11.07 -1.58 -19.78
C LEU A 233 -12.40 -0.82 -19.85
N ASN A 234 -13.37 -1.17 -19.00
CA ASN A 234 -14.64 -0.46 -18.88
C ASN A 234 -14.44 1.03 -18.55
N GLN A 235 -13.53 1.36 -17.62
CA GLN A 235 -13.22 2.76 -17.30
C GLN A 235 -12.60 3.51 -18.49
N MET A 236 -11.75 2.86 -19.28
CA MET A 236 -11.15 3.45 -20.48
C MET A 236 -12.18 3.67 -21.59
N ILE A 237 -13.08 2.70 -21.83
CA ILE A 237 -14.19 2.83 -22.79
C ILE A 237 -15.11 3.99 -22.40
N VAL A 238 -15.49 4.07 -21.11
CA VAL A 238 -16.36 5.15 -20.63
C VAL A 238 -15.68 6.50 -20.78
N ASN A 239 -14.37 6.61 -20.52
CA ASN A 239 -13.62 7.84 -20.73
C ASN A 239 -13.56 8.22 -22.20
N ALA A 240 -13.28 7.30 -23.11
CA ALA A 240 -13.27 7.52 -24.56
C ALA A 240 -14.63 8.07 -25.07
N VAL A 241 -15.74 7.51 -24.57
CA VAL A 241 -17.09 8.00 -24.90
C VAL A 241 -17.37 9.38 -24.31
N LYS A 242 -16.93 9.62 -23.07
CA LYS A 242 -17.13 10.89 -22.37
C LYS A 242 -16.41 12.05 -23.04
N TYR A 243 -15.19 11.82 -23.50
CA TYR A 243 -14.31 12.82 -24.11
C TYR A 243 -14.22 12.70 -25.63
N ARG A 244 -15.25 12.13 -26.25
CA ARG A 244 -15.31 11.82 -27.67
C ARG A 244 -15.29 13.06 -28.58
N SER A 245 -14.83 12.86 -29.82
CA SER A 245 -15.02 13.77 -30.96
C SER A 245 -16.44 13.65 -31.55
N GLU A 246 -16.70 14.36 -32.62
CA GLU A 246 -17.97 14.27 -33.38
C GLU A 246 -18.14 12.89 -34.06
N GLU A 247 -17.05 12.32 -34.58
CA GLU A 247 -16.99 10.96 -35.15
C GLU A 247 -16.10 10.07 -34.28
N PRO A 248 -16.64 9.52 -33.16
CA PRO A 248 -15.81 8.82 -32.20
C PRO A 248 -15.35 7.47 -32.70
N GLN A 249 -14.05 7.20 -32.54
CA GLN A 249 -13.42 5.93 -32.84
C GLN A 249 -12.61 5.44 -31.65
N LEU A 250 -12.72 4.13 -31.35
CA LEU A 250 -11.96 3.45 -30.33
C LEU A 250 -11.32 2.19 -30.90
N ARG A 251 -9.99 2.09 -30.76
CA ARG A 251 -9.19 1.00 -31.30
C ARG A 251 -8.48 0.23 -30.19
N PHE A 252 -8.50 -1.10 -30.31
CA PHE A 252 -7.76 -2.01 -29.44
C PHE A 252 -6.77 -2.82 -30.26
N PHE A 253 -5.50 -2.78 -29.89
CA PHE A 253 -4.46 -3.58 -30.54
C PHE A 253 -3.36 -3.92 -29.54
N ALA A 254 -2.76 -5.10 -29.70
CA ALA A 254 -1.67 -5.56 -28.86
C ALA A 254 -0.37 -5.66 -29.66
N ALA A 255 0.74 -5.37 -29.00
CA ALA A 255 2.08 -5.51 -29.54
C ALA A 255 3.02 -6.03 -28.48
N GLN A 256 3.95 -6.91 -28.86
CA GLN A 256 4.99 -7.39 -27.98
C GLN A 256 6.22 -6.47 -28.10
N SER A 257 6.73 -5.97 -26.97
CA SER A 257 7.92 -5.12 -26.94
C SER A 257 8.69 -5.32 -25.63
N GLY A 258 10.00 -5.51 -25.73
CA GLY A 258 10.92 -5.53 -24.57
C GLY A 258 10.57 -6.59 -23.51
N GLY A 259 10.07 -7.79 -23.91
CA GLY A 259 9.64 -8.81 -22.96
C GLY A 259 8.26 -8.58 -22.34
N ASN A 260 7.51 -7.58 -22.79
CA ASN A 260 6.17 -7.28 -22.33
C ASN A 260 5.15 -7.42 -23.47
N MET A 261 3.92 -7.83 -23.10
CA MET A 261 2.74 -7.66 -23.96
C MET A 261 2.11 -6.30 -23.64
N ILE A 262 1.91 -5.47 -24.65
CA ILE A 262 1.36 -4.12 -24.52
C ILE A 262 0.01 -4.07 -25.20
N LEU A 263 -1.07 -3.90 -24.44
CA LEU A 263 -2.39 -3.59 -24.98
C LEU A 263 -2.53 -2.07 -25.11
N ASN A 264 -2.80 -1.62 -26.31
CA ASN A 264 -3.06 -0.21 -26.63
C ASN A 264 -4.56 -0.01 -26.79
N ILE A 265 -5.08 1.03 -26.11
CA ILE A 265 -6.47 1.50 -26.22
C ILE A 265 -6.39 2.94 -26.70
N ALA A 266 -6.72 3.14 -27.99
CA ALA A 266 -6.57 4.43 -28.66
C ALA A 266 -7.94 5.01 -29.00
N ASP A 267 -8.17 6.27 -28.61
CA ASP A 267 -9.35 7.05 -28.98
C ASP A 267 -8.95 8.31 -29.78
N ASN A 268 -9.87 8.79 -30.60
CA ASN A 268 -9.75 10.04 -31.34
C ASN A 268 -10.53 11.19 -30.69
N GLY A 269 -10.63 11.19 -29.37
CA GLY A 269 -11.36 12.21 -28.61
C GLY A 269 -10.68 13.57 -28.59
N ILE A 270 -11.10 14.43 -27.67
CA ILE A 270 -10.58 15.81 -27.54
C ILE A 270 -9.14 15.90 -27.02
N GLY A 271 -8.52 14.75 -26.67
CA GLY A 271 -7.17 14.71 -26.11
C GLY A 271 -7.07 15.16 -24.64
N ILE A 272 -5.87 15.06 -24.10
CA ILE A 272 -5.51 15.48 -22.74
C ILE A 272 -4.41 16.52 -22.85
N VAL A 273 -4.57 17.64 -22.15
CA VAL A 273 -3.56 18.70 -22.13
C VAL A 273 -2.27 18.17 -21.50
N GLU A 274 -1.12 18.42 -22.11
CA GLU A 274 0.19 17.88 -21.69
C GLU A 274 0.50 18.16 -20.21
N SER A 275 0.17 19.33 -19.71
CA SER A 275 0.34 19.69 -18.29
C SER A 275 -0.55 18.91 -17.32
N GLU A 276 -1.59 18.24 -17.80
CA GLU A 276 -2.51 17.43 -17.01
C GLU A 276 -2.13 15.92 -17.00
N LEU A 277 -1.37 15.44 -18.01
CA LEU A 277 -0.97 14.04 -18.15
C LEU A 277 -0.36 13.41 -16.88
N PRO A 278 0.56 14.09 -16.16
CA PRO A 278 1.13 13.51 -14.94
C PRO A 278 0.10 13.31 -13.82
N ARG A 279 -1.02 14.02 -13.86
CA ARG A 279 -2.00 14.13 -12.79
C ARG A 279 -3.28 13.34 -13.01
N ILE A 280 -3.52 12.83 -14.21
CA ILE A 280 -4.79 12.13 -14.54
C ILE A 280 -5.07 10.92 -13.67
N PHE A 281 -4.04 10.32 -13.06
CA PHE A 281 -4.14 9.20 -12.14
C PHE A 281 -4.21 9.62 -10.66
N GLU A 282 -4.19 10.92 -10.34
CA GLU A 282 -4.35 11.41 -8.97
C GLU A 282 -5.82 11.26 -8.51
N LYS A 283 -6.00 10.93 -7.22
CA LYS A 283 -7.33 10.76 -6.63
C LYS A 283 -8.13 12.07 -6.70
N GLY A 284 -9.32 12.00 -7.32
CA GLY A 284 -10.22 13.15 -7.42
C GLY A 284 -9.82 14.18 -8.47
N PHE A 285 -8.78 13.92 -9.27
CA PHE A 285 -8.37 14.84 -10.32
C PHE A 285 -9.37 14.82 -11.48
N THR A 286 -9.85 16.00 -11.85
CA THR A 286 -10.69 16.22 -13.04
C THR A 286 -10.09 17.38 -13.80
N GLY A 287 -9.54 17.12 -14.99
CA GLY A 287 -8.96 18.14 -15.87
C GLY A 287 -9.98 19.20 -16.29
N LYS A 288 -9.51 20.25 -16.97
CA LYS A 288 -10.38 21.33 -17.50
C LYS A 288 -11.51 20.78 -18.36
N ASN A 289 -11.19 19.82 -19.23
CA ASN A 289 -12.16 19.14 -20.08
C ASN A 289 -13.18 18.31 -19.27
N GLY A 290 -12.78 17.74 -18.14
CA GLY A 290 -13.65 16.96 -17.26
C GLY A 290 -14.72 17.78 -16.56
N ARG A 291 -14.41 19.02 -16.17
CA ARG A 291 -15.37 19.96 -15.56
C ARG A 291 -16.38 20.48 -16.58
N ASN A 292 -15.97 20.64 -17.81
CA ASN A 292 -16.83 21.13 -18.90
C ASN A 292 -17.72 20.01 -19.47
N ALA A 293 -17.20 18.78 -19.57
CA ALA A 293 -17.90 17.66 -20.19
C ALA A 293 -18.98 17.02 -19.29
N SER A 294 -18.86 17.11 -17.96
CA SER A 294 -19.92 16.68 -17.05
C SER A 294 -19.74 17.28 -15.65
N GLN A 295 -20.82 17.83 -15.08
CA GLN A 295 -20.87 18.29 -13.68
C GLN A 295 -20.59 17.17 -12.65
N ASN A 296 -20.53 15.90 -13.07
CA ASN A 296 -20.46 14.71 -12.22
C ASN A 296 -19.18 13.87 -12.41
N ALA A 297 -18.06 14.47 -12.82
CA ALA A 297 -16.78 13.76 -12.89
C ALA A 297 -16.20 13.58 -11.48
N THR A 298 -16.12 12.33 -11.00
CA THR A 298 -15.59 12.02 -9.66
C THR A 298 -14.07 12.06 -9.58
N GLY A 299 -13.36 11.92 -10.69
CA GLY A 299 -11.90 11.79 -10.73
C GLY A 299 -11.37 10.50 -10.06
N ILE A 300 -12.24 9.51 -9.83
CA ILE A 300 -11.87 8.25 -9.16
C ILE A 300 -11.54 7.14 -10.16
N GLY A 301 -12.09 7.17 -11.37
CA GLY A 301 -11.97 6.06 -12.34
C GLY A 301 -10.53 5.75 -12.73
N LEU A 302 -9.77 6.71 -13.26
CA LEU A 302 -8.36 6.50 -13.66
C LEU A 302 -7.44 6.25 -12.45
N TYR A 303 -7.71 6.89 -11.31
CA TYR A 303 -7.01 6.60 -10.06
C TYR A 303 -7.15 5.12 -9.68
N LEU A 304 -8.36 4.55 -9.77
CA LEU A 304 -8.59 3.12 -9.52
C LEU A 304 -7.88 2.26 -10.56
N CYS A 305 -7.93 2.61 -11.85
CA CYS A 305 -7.19 1.88 -12.88
C CYS A 305 -5.71 1.77 -12.52
N ARG A 306 -5.06 2.87 -12.10
CA ARG A 306 -3.67 2.85 -11.67
C ARG A 306 -3.44 1.94 -10.48
N ARG A 307 -4.26 2.05 -9.42
CA ARG A 307 -4.14 1.20 -8.23
C ARG A 307 -4.32 -0.29 -8.51
N LEU A 308 -5.28 -0.64 -9.37
CA LEU A 308 -5.52 -2.02 -9.74
C LEU A 308 -4.38 -2.57 -10.61
N CYS A 309 -3.87 -1.76 -11.55
CA CYS A 309 -2.69 -2.10 -12.34
C CYS A 309 -1.47 -2.35 -11.44
N ASP A 310 -1.19 -1.46 -10.49
CA ASP A 310 -0.07 -1.60 -9.55
C ASP A 310 -0.18 -2.90 -8.73
N LYS A 311 -1.40 -3.29 -8.29
CA LYS A 311 -1.64 -4.54 -7.57
C LYS A 311 -1.49 -5.80 -8.44
N LEU A 312 -1.85 -5.71 -9.71
CA LEU A 312 -1.72 -6.81 -10.67
C LEU A 312 -0.30 -6.91 -11.27
N GLY A 313 0.61 -5.98 -10.93
CA GLY A 313 1.94 -5.91 -11.56
C GLY A 313 1.90 -5.46 -13.02
N ILE A 314 0.84 -4.76 -13.44
CA ILE A 314 0.63 -4.25 -14.80
C ILE A 314 1.07 -2.79 -14.87
N GLY A 315 1.92 -2.45 -15.82
CA GLY A 315 2.24 -1.06 -16.11
C GLY A 315 1.07 -0.36 -16.81
N ILE A 316 0.75 0.88 -16.40
CA ILE A 316 -0.21 1.73 -17.12
C ILE A 316 0.45 3.05 -17.49
N THR A 317 0.40 3.40 -18.77
CA THR A 317 0.90 4.65 -19.30
C THR A 317 -0.12 5.29 -20.23
N VAL A 318 0.04 6.57 -20.50
CA VAL A 318 -0.82 7.33 -21.40
C VAL A 318 0.02 8.29 -22.23
N THR A 319 -0.31 8.38 -23.50
CA THR A 319 0.18 9.41 -24.40
C THR A 319 -1.02 10.12 -25.01
N SER A 320 -0.97 11.42 -25.11
CA SER A 320 -2.03 12.20 -25.74
C SER A 320 -1.44 13.33 -26.54
N SER A 321 -2.06 13.59 -27.67
CA SER A 321 -1.83 14.75 -28.52
C SER A 321 -3.18 15.35 -28.90
N ASP A 322 -3.21 16.45 -29.63
CA ASP A 322 -4.45 17.02 -30.12
C ASP A 322 -5.28 15.99 -30.88
N HIS A 323 -6.48 15.71 -30.37
CA HIS A 323 -7.45 14.75 -30.95
C HIS A 323 -7.06 13.26 -30.90
N HIS A 324 -6.07 12.86 -30.09
CA HIS A 324 -5.74 11.46 -29.88
C HIS A 324 -5.28 11.18 -28.46
N THR A 325 -5.82 10.08 -27.88
CA THR A 325 -5.33 9.56 -26.59
C THR A 325 -5.07 8.06 -26.74
N VAL A 326 -3.92 7.60 -26.25
CA VAL A 326 -3.57 6.18 -26.22
C VAL A 326 -3.19 5.80 -24.80
N PHE A 327 -4.02 4.94 -24.18
CA PHE A 327 -3.67 4.23 -22.97
C PHE A 327 -2.94 2.94 -23.32
N GLN A 328 -1.89 2.63 -22.57
CA GLN A 328 -1.11 1.42 -22.74
C GLN A 328 -1.10 0.63 -21.43
N LEU A 329 -1.50 -0.64 -21.50
CA LEU A 329 -1.38 -1.61 -20.40
C LEU A 329 -0.23 -2.56 -20.73
N CYS A 330 0.83 -2.54 -19.91
CA CYS A 330 2.04 -3.34 -20.09
C CYS A 330 2.01 -4.56 -19.17
N PHE A 331 1.90 -5.75 -19.74
CA PHE A 331 1.89 -7.03 -19.03
C PHE A 331 3.28 -7.67 -19.16
N PRO A 332 3.97 -7.96 -18.03
CA PRO A 332 5.21 -8.73 -18.09
C PRO A 332 4.99 -10.13 -18.64
N ILE A 333 5.87 -10.59 -19.55
CA ILE A 333 5.81 -11.95 -20.13
C ILE A 333 6.76 -12.89 -19.35
N ASP A 334 7.58 -12.41 -18.44
CA ASP A 334 8.61 -13.17 -17.77
C ASP A 334 8.08 -14.36 -16.96
N ASP A 335 8.77 -15.52 -17.12
CA ASP A 335 8.54 -16.78 -16.39
C ASP A 335 8.60 -16.63 -14.83
N PHE A 336 9.06 -15.50 -14.31
CA PHE A 336 9.19 -15.22 -12.90
C PHE A 336 7.85 -15.18 -12.14
N ILE A 337 6.74 -14.92 -12.82
CA ILE A 337 5.40 -14.96 -12.20
C ILE A 337 4.96 -16.41 -11.94
N ARG A 338 5.51 -17.39 -12.67
CA ARG A 338 5.24 -18.83 -12.46
C ARG A 338 5.84 -19.36 -11.15
N GLU A 339 6.96 -18.81 -10.68
CA GLU A 339 7.65 -19.28 -9.46
C GLU A 339 7.06 -18.76 -8.15
N VAL A 340 6.29 -17.67 -8.16
CA VAL A 340 5.72 -17.06 -6.94
C VAL A 340 4.38 -17.68 -6.55
N GLN A 341 3.79 -18.55 -7.41
CA GLN A 341 2.50 -19.22 -7.15
C GLN A 341 2.61 -20.75 -6.97
N GLY A 342 3.85 -21.30 -6.89
CA GLY A 342 4.13 -22.71 -6.61
C GLY A 342 4.20 -23.04 -5.13
#